data_301a9c6255697707ec5279e4bc8fa94a
#
_entry.id   301a9c6255697707ec5279e4bc8fa94a
#
_cell.length_a   1.000
_cell.length_b   1.000
_cell.length_c   1.000
_cell.angle_alpha   90.00
_cell.angle_beta   90.00
_cell.angle_gamma   90.00
#
_symmetry.space_group_name_H-M   'P 1'
#
loop_
_entity.id
_entity.type
_entity.pdbx_description
1 polymer ?
#
loop_
_entity_poly.entity_id
_entity_poly.type
_entity_poly.pdbx_seq_one_letter_code
_entity_poly.pdbx_strand_id
1 'polypeptide(L)'
;MKIQMYSNPIFYDLCTKNKKDDIPFYLHWAKNCKGKVLEIACGTGRIAEPLINSGYNYTGLDLSPTFIHQSQKKYSKGNFICGDMRNFSLDLQFDLIIFPFNSFLHLLIEKDMKSCLKSIKKHLSRDGLFVLDIFIPDPEFLYRDPKKKYKEMTIDHPIEGKYTIWQVSQFDEQKEINHIHWFFENERNNIIYEYEFDMRMIYPDTMDRVLIESGFIINEKKGDYNGELFDENSSLQLYICSTSK
;
A
#
# COMPACT_ATOMS: atom_id res chain seq x y z
N MET A 1 -0.33 21.81 13.54
CA MET A 1 -1.20 20.80 14.19
C MET A 1 -0.77 19.43 13.67
N LYS A 2 -0.53 18.44 14.56
CA LYS A 2 -0.26 17.07 14.11
C LYS A 2 -1.56 16.46 13.56
N ILE A 3 -1.55 16.01 12.32
CA ILE A 3 -2.64 15.24 11.71
C ILE A 3 -2.22 13.78 11.61
N GLN A 4 -3.18 12.89 11.78
CA GLN A 4 -3.01 11.51 11.34
C GLN A 4 -3.57 11.42 9.93
N MET A 5 -2.71 11.35 8.91
CA MET A 5 -3.11 11.31 7.50
C MET A 5 -4.07 10.15 7.22
N TYR A 6 -3.84 9.00 7.85
CA TYR A 6 -4.72 7.81 7.75
C TYR A 6 -6.06 7.96 8.50
N SER A 7 -6.35 9.12 9.07
CA SER A 7 -7.68 9.50 9.59
C SER A 7 -8.30 10.70 8.86
N ASN A 8 -7.59 11.26 7.86
CA ASN A 8 -8.08 12.37 7.04
C ASN A 8 -8.19 11.96 5.56
N PRO A 9 -9.37 11.50 5.11
CA PRO A 9 -9.56 11.00 3.73
C PRO A 9 -9.33 12.06 2.67
N ILE A 10 -9.60 13.35 2.96
CA ILE A 10 -9.42 14.42 1.99
C ILE A 10 -7.94 14.60 1.66
N PHE A 11 -7.10 14.77 2.68
CA PHE A 11 -5.66 14.89 2.46
C PHE A 11 -5.06 13.65 1.81
N TYR A 12 -5.48 12.46 2.25
CA TYR A 12 -5.03 11.19 1.67
C TYR A 12 -5.37 11.12 0.18
N ASP A 13 -6.63 11.39 -0.20
CA ASP A 13 -7.07 11.38 -1.60
C ASP A 13 -6.32 12.40 -2.45
N LEU A 14 -6.02 13.58 -1.91
CA LEU A 14 -5.25 14.61 -2.62
C LEU A 14 -3.79 14.20 -2.85
N CYS A 15 -3.15 13.59 -1.85
CA CYS A 15 -1.78 13.10 -1.96
C CYS A 15 -1.65 11.91 -2.92
N THR A 16 -2.69 11.07 -3.03
CA THR A 16 -2.68 9.87 -3.88
C THR A 16 -3.38 10.06 -5.23
N LYS A 17 -3.94 11.23 -5.51
CA LYS A 17 -4.77 11.53 -6.71
C LYS A 17 -4.13 11.15 -8.04
N ASN A 18 -2.81 11.32 -8.13
CA ASN A 18 -2.07 11.10 -9.37
C ASN A 18 -1.54 9.67 -9.51
N LYS A 19 -1.65 8.84 -8.47
CA LYS A 19 -1.23 7.43 -8.53
C LYS A 19 -2.30 6.60 -9.25
N LYS A 20 -2.05 6.32 -10.52
CA LYS A 20 -2.96 5.57 -11.41
C LYS A 20 -2.27 4.53 -12.28
N ASP A 21 -0.96 4.55 -12.32
CA ASP A 21 -0.09 3.70 -13.12
C ASP A 21 -0.17 2.22 -12.74
N ASP A 22 -0.53 1.92 -11.48
CA ASP A 22 -0.71 0.57 -10.94
C ASP A 22 -2.10 -0.05 -11.24
N ILE A 23 -3.11 0.77 -11.55
CA ILE A 23 -4.49 0.31 -11.78
C ILE A 23 -4.59 -0.74 -12.92
N PRO A 24 -3.99 -0.52 -14.11
CA PRO A 24 -4.02 -1.52 -15.19
C PRO A 24 -3.41 -2.86 -14.79
N PHE A 25 -2.35 -2.84 -13.96
CA PHE A 25 -1.69 -4.03 -13.45
C PHE A 25 -2.64 -4.88 -12.60
N TYR A 26 -3.35 -4.28 -11.64
CA TYR A 26 -4.31 -5.01 -10.79
C TYR A 26 -5.53 -5.49 -11.56
N LEU A 27 -6.02 -4.71 -12.52
CA LEU A 27 -7.12 -5.14 -13.41
C LEU A 27 -6.72 -6.34 -14.27
N HIS A 28 -5.47 -6.39 -14.75
CA HIS A 28 -4.94 -7.55 -15.48
C HIS A 28 -5.00 -8.83 -14.62
N TRP A 29 -4.53 -8.77 -13.40
CA TRP A 29 -4.56 -9.93 -12.50
C TRP A 29 -5.98 -10.32 -12.08
N ALA A 30 -6.86 -9.34 -11.84
CA ALA A 30 -8.27 -9.60 -11.55
C ALA A 30 -8.98 -10.30 -12.72
N LYS A 31 -8.68 -9.92 -13.98
CA LYS A 31 -9.22 -10.59 -15.18
C LYS A 31 -8.81 -12.06 -15.26
N ASN A 32 -7.60 -12.38 -14.85
CA ASN A 32 -7.10 -13.75 -14.88
C ASN A 32 -7.70 -14.63 -13.79
N CYS A 33 -8.06 -14.07 -12.64
CA CYS A 33 -8.58 -14.82 -11.49
C CYS A 33 -10.11 -15.07 -11.52
N LYS A 34 -10.89 -14.27 -12.24
CA LYS A 34 -12.35 -14.44 -12.47
C LYS A 34 -13.24 -14.67 -11.24
N GLY A 35 -12.84 -14.21 -10.06
CA GLY A 35 -13.54 -14.50 -8.83
C GLY A 35 -13.64 -13.32 -7.87
N LYS A 36 -13.60 -13.65 -6.58
CA LYS A 36 -13.63 -12.65 -5.50
C LYS A 36 -12.26 -12.02 -5.32
N VAL A 37 -12.25 -10.70 -5.16
CA VAL A 37 -11.03 -9.90 -4.94
C VAL A 37 -11.05 -9.31 -3.54
N LEU A 38 -9.94 -9.51 -2.79
CA LEU A 38 -9.68 -8.80 -1.53
C LEU A 38 -8.53 -7.82 -1.73
N GLU A 39 -8.73 -6.57 -1.35
CA GLU A 39 -7.68 -5.58 -1.23
C GLU A 39 -7.32 -5.36 0.23
N ILE A 40 -6.05 -5.56 0.59
CA ILE A 40 -5.52 -5.26 1.92
C ILE A 40 -5.04 -3.82 1.95
N ALA A 41 -5.36 -3.09 3.04
CA ALA A 41 -5.10 -1.66 3.20
C ALA A 41 -5.74 -0.84 2.06
N CYS A 42 -7.02 -1.05 1.82
CA CYS A 42 -7.74 -0.47 0.68
C CYS A 42 -7.89 1.07 0.74
N GLY A 43 -7.59 1.68 1.86
CA GLY A 43 -7.70 3.13 2.05
C GLY A 43 -9.10 3.64 1.75
N THR A 44 -9.17 4.71 0.96
CA THR A 44 -10.41 5.34 0.52
C THR A 44 -10.99 4.74 -0.76
N GLY A 45 -10.42 3.62 -1.25
CA GLY A 45 -10.94 2.84 -2.38
C GLY A 45 -10.44 3.25 -3.75
N ARG A 46 -9.19 3.71 -3.88
CA ARG A 46 -8.58 4.11 -5.17
C ARG A 46 -8.57 2.96 -6.19
N ILE A 47 -8.20 1.76 -5.76
CA ILE A 47 -8.21 0.54 -6.60
C ILE A 47 -9.60 -0.11 -6.61
N ALA A 48 -10.40 0.08 -5.55
CA ALA A 48 -11.77 -0.43 -5.46
C ALA A 48 -12.65 0.05 -6.63
N GLU A 49 -12.56 1.34 -6.97
CA GLU A 49 -13.40 1.93 -8.02
C GLU A 49 -13.27 1.20 -9.37
N PRO A 50 -12.08 1.05 -9.96
CA PRO A 50 -11.94 0.35 -11.24
C PRO A 50 -12.32 -1.14 -11.17
N LEU A 51 -12.05 -1.83 -10.05
CA LEU A 51 -12.43 -3.23 -9.89
C LEU A 51 -13.94 -3.40 -9.81
N ILE A 52 -14.63 -2.59 -9.00
CA ILE A 52 -16.10 -2.61 -8.86
C ILE A 52 -16.78 -2.26 -10.19
N ASN A 53 -16.30 -1.24 -10.89
CA ASN A 53 -16.84 -0.81 -12.18
C ASN A 53 -16.61 -1.86 -13.28
N SER A 54 -15.59 -2.68 -13.16
CA SER A 54 -15.36 -3.84 -14.04
C SER A 54 -16.17 -5.08 -13.66
N GLY A 55 -17.01 -4.99 -12.60
CA GLY A 55 -17.95 -6.05 -12.20
C GLY A 55 -17.37 -7.13 -11.28
N TYR A 56 -16.19 -6.90 -10.70
CA TYR A 56 -15.61 -7.86 -9.75
C TYR A 56 -16.32 -7.83 -8.39
N ASN A 57 -16.41 -9.00 -7.75
CA ASN A 57 -16.87 -9.12 -6.36
C ASN A 57 -15.75 -8.67 -5.43
N TYR A 58 -15.77 -7.39 -5.09
CA TYR A 58 -14.69 -6.70 -4.39
C TYR A 58 -14.97 -6.60 -2.88
N THR A 59 -13.93 -6.90 -2.09
CA THR A 59 -13.85 -6.63 -0.65
C THR A 59 -12.59 -5.84 -0.35
N GLY A 60 -12.71 -4.75 0.40
CA GLY A 60 -11.58 -3.96 0.91
C GLY A 60 -11.46 -4.08 2.42
N LEU A 61 -10.23 -4.27 2.92
CA LEU A 61 -9.88 -4.27 4.34
C LEU A 61 -8.96 -3.09 4.62
N ASP A 62 -9.29 -2.27 5.62
CA ASP A 62 -8.41 -1.18 6.10
C ASP A 62 -8.52 -1.00 7.61
N LEU A 63 -7.45 -0.57 8.25
CA LEU A 63 -7.41 -0.32 9.69
C LEU A 63 -8.19 0.94 10.08
N SER A 64 -8.30 1.93 9.18
CA SER A 64 -8.91 3.23 9.45
C SER A 64 -10.44 3.19 9.31
N PRO A 65 -11.21 3.33 10.41
CA PRO A 65 -12.68 3.41 10.32
C PRO A 65 -13.14 4.59 9.46
N THR A 66 -12.38 5.68 9.44
CA THR A 66 -12.70 6.88 8.66
C THR A 66 -12.57 6.61 7.17
N PHE A 67 -11.52 5.88 6.75
CA PHE A 67 -11.34 5.49 5.35
C PHE A 67 -12.42 4.51 4.91
N ILE A 68 -12.72 3.51 5.72
CA ILE A 68 -13.79 2.54 5.46
C ILE A 68 -15.15 3.25 5.29
N HIS A 69 -15.47 4.18 6.20
CA HIS A 69 -16.70 4.96 6.08
C HIS A 69 -16.77 5.78 4.77
N GLN A 70 -15.63 6.38 4.38
CA GLN A 70 -15.54 7.12 3.13
C GLN A 70 -15.70 6.21 1.90
N SER A 71 -15.06 5.04 1.91
CA SER A 71 -15.15 4.06 0.81
C SER A 71 -16.57 3.53 0.66
N GLN A 72 -17.24 3.20 1.76
CA GLN A 72 -18.65 2.76 1.76
C GLN A 72 -19.59 3.81 1.18
N LYS A 73 -19.33 5.10 1.45
CA LYS A 73 -20.09 6.21 0.87
C LYS A 73 -19.84 6.37 -0.64
N LYS A 74 -18.58 6.22 -1.08
CA LYS A 74 -18.19 6.37 -2.48
C LYS A 74 -18.66 5.19 -3.34
N TYR A 75 -18.58 3.97 -2.82
CA TYR A 75 -18.71 2.75 -3.63
C TYR A 75 -19.66 1.74 -2.98
N SER A 76 -20.96 1.99 -3.10
CA SER A 76 -22.02 1.20 -2.46
C SER A 76 -22.11 -0.27 -2.92
N LYS A 77 -21.47 -0.63 -4.03
CA LYS A 77 -21.42 -2.01 -4.55
C LYS A 77 -20.22 -2.81 -4.01
N GLY A 78 -19.26 -2.15 -3.34
CA GLY A 78 -18.12 -2.80 -2.69
C GLY A 78 -18.44 -3.20 -1.26
N ASN A 79 -17.78 -4.23 -0.78
CA ASN A 79 -17.79 -4.60 0.63
C ASN A 79 -16.52 -4.01 1.29
N PHE A 80 -16.68 -3.20 2.34
CA PHE A 80 -15.56 -2.54 3.03
C PHE A 80 -15.60 -2.87 4.51
N ILE A 81 -14.49 -3.40 5.03
CA ILE A 81 -14.37 -3.97 6.36
C ILE A 81 -13.26 -3.25 7.11
N CYS A 82 -13.57 -2.74 8.32
CA CYS A 82 -12.55 -2.22 9.21
C CYS A 82 -11.86 -3.39 9.92
N GLY A 83 -10.54 -3.49 9.76
CA GLY A 83 -9.78 -4.59 10.36
C GLY A 83 -8.27 -4.44 10.23
N ASP A 84 -7.56 -5.16 11.09
CA ASP A 84 -6.10 -5.17 11.10
C ASP A 84 -5.58 -6.25 10.14
N MET A 85 -4.73 -5.85 9.18
CA MET A 85 -4.12 -6.75 8.21
C MET A 85 -3.30 -7.88 8.84
N ARG A 86 -2.81 -7.71 10.08
CA ARG A 86 -2.04 -8.72 10.81
C ARG A 86 -2.91 -9.86 11.35
N ASN A 87 -4.19 -9.60 11.57
CA ASN A 87 -5.07 -10.54 12.24
C ASN A 87 -6.53 -10.36 11.84
N PHE A 88 -6.85 -10.54 10.56
CA PHE A 88 -8.23 -10.55 10.11
C PHE A 88 -8.77 -11.98 9.94
N SER A 89 -10.08 -12.14 10.09
CA SER A 89 -10.78 -13.39 9.83
C SER A 89 -12.12 -13.08 9.17
N LEU A 90 -12.23 -13.48 7.91
CA LEU A 90 -13.43 -13.36 7.10
C LEU A 90 -13.92 -14.77 6.78
N ASP A 91 -15.25 -14.98 6.74
CA ASP A 91 -15.84 -16.26 6.36
C ASP A 91 -15.89 -16.44 4.82
N LEU A 92 -14.82 -16.00 4.16
CA LEU A 92 -14.71 -16.00 2.71
C LEU A 92 -13.28 -16.38 2.30
N GLN A 93 -13.17 -16.99 1.13
CA GLN A 93 -11.92 -17.16 0.40
C GLN A 93 -11.96 -16.33 -0.88
N PHE A 94 -10.80 -15.88 -1.33
CA PHE A 94 -10.63 -14.98 -2.44
C PHE A 94 -9.73 -15.59 -3.52
N ASP A 95 -10.09 -15.36 -4.77
CA ASP A 95 -9.33 -15.87 -5.92
C ASP A 95 -8.17 -14.93 -6.27
N LEU A 96 -8.28 -13.67 -5.83
CA LEU A 96 -7.19 -12.70 -5.88
C LEU A 96 -7.15 -11.93 -4.56
N ILE A 97 -5.98 -11.87 -3.94
CA ILE A 97 -5.70 -10.93 -2.84
C ILE A 97 -4.63 -9.98 -3.32
N ILE A 98 -4.92 -8.68 -3.29
CA ILE A 98 -3.97 -7.63 -3.65
C ILE A 98 -3.56 -6.82 -2.44
N PHE A 99 -2.29 -6.38 -2.42
CA PHE A 99 -1.73 -5.57 -1.36
C PHE A 99 -0.94 -4.42 -1.98
N PRO A 100 -1.64 -3.35 -2.42
CA PRO A 100 -1.06 -2.32 -3.25
C PRO A 100 -0.36 -1.21 -2.47
N PHE A 101 0.41 -0.42 -3.24
CA PHE A 101 0.93 0.89 -2.88
C PHE A 101 1.80 0.88 -1.61
N ASN A 102 2.77 -0.03 -1.57
CA ASN A 102 3.76 -0.11 -0.48
C ASN A 102 3.16 -0.31 0.93
N SER A 103 1.87 -0.62 1.04
CA SER A 103 1.18 -0.68 2.33
C SER A 103 1.76 -1.78 3.24
N PHE A 104 2.38 -2.82 2.68
CA PHE A 104 3.08 -3.87 3.42
C PHE A 104 4.26 -3.31 4.24
N LEU A 105 4.88 -2.22 3.81
CA LEU A 105 6.03 -1.59 4.48
C LEU A 105 5.67 -0.94 5.83
N HIS A 106 4.38 -0.80 6.16
CA HIS A 106 3.91 -0.40 7.49
C HIS A 106 4.00 -1.52 8.54
N LEU A 107 4.31 -2.74 8.14
CA LEU A 107 4.63 -3.84 9.03
C LEU A 107 6.11 -3.78 9.43
N LEU A 108 6.40 -3.07 10.51
CA LEU A 108 7.76 -2.68 10.90
C LEU A 108 8.62 -3.85 11.40
N ILE A 109 8.01 -4.94 11.87
CA ILE A 109 8.72 -6.10 12.41
C ILE A 109 8.30 -7.38 11.68
N GLU A 110 9.26 -8.31 11.52
CA GLU A 110 9.05 -9.55 10.77
C GLU A 110 7.91 -10.42 11.34
N LYS A 111 7.71 -10.39 12.67
CA LYS A 111 6.59 -11.08 13.32
C LYS A 111 5.24 -10.61 12.76
N ASP A 112 5.07 -9.31 12.56
CA ASP A 112 3.83 -8.72 12.04
C ASP A 112 3.66 -9.04 10.55
N MET A 113 4.75 -9.03 9.76
CA MET A 113 4.76 -9.46 8.36
C MET A 113 4.27 -10.92 8.25
N LYS A 114 4.85 -11.84 9.02
CA LYS A 114 4.46 -13.25 9.04
C LYS A 114 3.02 -13.45 9.51
N SER A 115 2.55 -12.67 10.49
CA SER A 115 1.15 -12.71 10.95
C SER A 115 0.19 -12.26 9.84
N CYS A 116 0.52 -11.19 9.12
CA CYS A 116 -0.25 -10.70 7.98
C CYS A 116 -0.30 -11.75 6.85
N LEU A 117 0.85 -12.28 6.45
CA LEU A 117 0.95 -13.32 5.42
C LEU A 117 0.18 -14.60 5.80
N LYS A 118 0.20 -14.98 7.07
CA LYS A 118 -0.62 -16.09 7.58
C LYS A 118 -2.12 -15.82 7.42
N SER A 119 -2.56 -14.58 7.70
CA SER A 119 -3.96 -14.19 7.52
C SER A 119 -4.34 -14.18 6.04
N ILE A 120 -3.47 -13.66 5.16
CA ILE A 120 -3.65 -13.69 3.69
C ILE A 120 -3.78 -15.15 3.21
N LYS A 121 -2.83 -16.02 3.61
CA LYS A 121 -2.82 -17.43 3.20
C LYS A 121 -4.11 -18.17 3.58
N LYS A 122 -4.65 -17.88 4.77
CA LYS A 122 -5.92 -18.48 5.25
C LYS A 122 -7.12 -18.11 4.36
N HIS A 123 -7.09 -16.90 3.75
CA HIS A 123 -8.18 -16.37 2.95
C HIS A 123 -7.97 -16.54 1.44
N LEU A 124 -6.82 -17.05 1.01
CA LEU A 124 -6.57 -17.35 -0.40
C LEU A 124 -7.28 -18.66 -0.78
N SER A 125 -8.04 -18.65 -1.89
CA SER A 125 -8.63 -19.87 -2.44
C SER A 125 -7.55 -20.83 -2.95
N ARG A 126 -7.90 -22.08 -3.20
CA ARG A 126 -6.94 -23.14 -3.58
C ARG A 126 -6.05 -22.79 -4.77
N ASP A 127 -6.63 -22.15 -5.79
CA ASP A 127 -5.93 -21.74 -7.00
C ASP A 127 -5.81 -20.20 -7.09
N GLY A 128 -5.98 -19.53 -5.94
CA GLY A 128 -5.93 -18.07 -5.83
C GLY A 128 -4.53 -17.52 -5.93
N LEU A 129 -4.43 -16.23 -6.31
CA LEU A 129 -3.19 -15.50 -6.39
C LEU A 129 -3.13 -14.39 -5.33
N PHE A 130 -1.95 -14.20 -4.78
CA PHE A 130 -1.61 -13.07 -3.93
C PHE A 130 -0.66 -12.15 -4.69
N VAL A 131 -1.03 -10.88 -4.86
CA VAL A 131 -0.25 -9.87 -5.59
C VAL A 131 0.11 -8.73 -4.65
N LEU A 132 1.40 -8.48 -4.50
CA LEU A 132 1.99 -7.48 -3.61
C LEU A 132 2.89 -6.55 -4.40
N ASP A 133 2.81 -5.23 -4.14
CA ASP A 133 3.79 -4.27 -4.61
C ASP A 133 4.48 -3.53 -3.47
N ILE A 134 5.79 -3.44 -3.55
CA ILE A 134 6.62 -2.57 -2.72
C ILE A 134 7.76 -1.99 -3.55
N PHE A 135 8.23 -0.80 -3.19
CA PHE A 135 9.40 -0.21 -3.83
C PHE A 135 10.70 -0.89 -3.35
N ILE A 136 11.75 -0.74 -4.13
CA ILE A 136 13.10 -1.11 -3.71
C ILE A 136 13.71 0.06 -2.93
N PRO A 137 14.29 -0.18 -1.72
CA PRO A 137 14.94 0.88 -0.97
C PRO A 137 16.07 1.54 -1.78
N ASP A 138 15.94 2.85 -1.99
CA ASP A 138 16.91 3.65 -2.75
C ASP A 138 17.86 4.36 -1.78
N PRO A 139 19.18 4.09 -1.85
CA PRO A 139 20.17 4.75 -1.00
C PRO A 139 20.17 6.29 -1.11
N GLU A 140 19.94 6.85 -2.30
CA GLU A 140 19.87 8.30 -2.47
C GLU A 140 18.72 8.93 -1.69
N PHE A 141 17.63 8.19 -1.54
CA PHE A 141 16.49 8.61 -0.72
C PHE A 141 16.74 8.38 0.78
N LEU A 142 17.30 7.22 1.15
CA LEU A 142 17.47 6.83 2.56
C LEU A 142 18.52 7.66 3.29
N TYR A 143 19.61 8.03 2.61
CA TYR A 143 20.74 8.78 3.20
C TYR A 143 20.67 10.29 2.93
N ARG A 144 19.49 10.82 2.64
CA ARG A 144 19.27 12.28 2.59
C ARG A 144 19.58 12.92 3.93
N ASP A 145 20.11 14.16 3.87
CA ASP A 145 20.42 14.93 5.08
C ASP A 145 19.13 15.16 5.91
N PRO A 146 19.01 14.58 7.12
CA PRO A 146 17.80 14.70 7.95
C PRO A 146 17.56 16.11 8.51
N LYS A 147 18.50 17.05 8.28
CA LYS A 147 18.33 18.47 8.65
C LYS A 147 17.71 19.30 7.52
N LYS A 148 17.56 18.71 6.32
CA LYS A 148 17.01 19.40 5.16
C LYS A 148 15.61 18.91 4.84
N LYS A 149 14.77 19.86 4.41
CA LYS A 149 13.45 19.54 3.86
C LYS A 149 13.56 19.35 2.36
N TYR A 150 12.99 18.26 1.86
CA TYR A 150 12.89 17.94 0.44
C TYR A 150 11.44 18.08 0.01
N LYS A 151 11.22 18.72 -1.14
CA LYS A 151 9.86 18.86 -1.67
C LYS A 151 9.36 17.50 -2.15
N GLU A 152 8.26 17.06 -1.60
CA GLU A 152 7.62 15.80 -1.98
C GLU A 152 6.58 16.02 -3.07
N MET A 153 5.60 16.88 -2.81
CA MET A 153 4.54 17.19 -3.77
C MET A 153 3.86 18.52 -3.48
N THR A 154 2.93 18.87 -4.34
CA THR A 154 2.00 20.00 -4.14
C THR A 154 0.58 19.49 -4.32
N ILE A 155 -0.33 19.89 -3.44
CA ILE A 155 -1.76 19.54 -3.50
C ILE A 155 -2.61 20.81 -3.45
N ASP A 156 -3.79 20.75 -4.09
CA ASP A 156 -4.79 21.83 -4.04
C ASP A 156 -5.97 21.35 -3.21
N HIS A 157 -6.05 21.86 -1.96
CA HIS A 157 -7.16 21.53 -1.06
C HIS A 157 -8.38 22.38 -1.43
N PRO A 158 -9.59 21.78 -1.58
CA PRO A 158 -10.76 22.46 -2.16
C PRO A 158 -11.27 23.65 -1.36
N ILE A 159 -10.94 23.73 -0.07
CA ILE A 159 -11.39 24.80 0.84
C ILE A 159 -10.22 25.65 1.34
N GLU A 160 -9.09 25.02 1.64
CA GLU A 160 -7.98 25.67 2.35
C GLU A 160 -6.90 26.20 1.41
N GLY A 161 -7.00 25.94 0.09
CA GLY A 161 -6.04 26.39 -0.91
C GLY A 161 -4.87 25.43 -1.10
N LYS A 162 -3.77 25.95 -1.59
CA LYS A 162 -2.62 25.17 -2.02
C LYS A 162 -1.68 24.86 -0.86
N TYR A 163 -1.21 23.61 -0.82
CA TYR A 163 -0.16 23.16 0.07
C TYR A 163 1.04 22.61 -0.68
N THR A 164 2.24 23.00 -0.25
CA THR A 164 3.47 22.30 -0.58
C THR A 164 3.79 21.33 0.55
N ILE A 165 4.00 20.06 0.23
CA ILE A 165 4.39 19.04 1.18
C ILE A 165 5.90 18.87 1.11
N TRP A 166 6.54 19.10 2.25
CA TRP A 166 7.96 18.92 2.45
C TRP A 166 8.18 17.67 3.29
N GLN A 167 9.24 16.93 3.00
CA GLN A 167 9.63 15.73 3.72
C GLN A 167 11.00 15.90 4.37
N VAL A 168 11.10 15.41 5.58
CA VAL A 168 12.35 15.05 6.27
C VAL A 168 12.27 13.57 6.57
N SER A 169 13.37 12.84 6.40
CA SER A 169 13.44 11.43 6.74
C SER A 169 14.72 11.11 7.49
N GLN A 170 14.65 10.10 8.34
CA GLN A 170 15.80 9.57 9.06
C GLN A 170 15.75 8.04 9.02
N PHE A 171 16.77 7.44 8.41
CA PHE A 171 16.88 6.00 8.30
C PHE A 171 17.63 5.39 9.48
N ASP A 172 16.99 4.46 10.18
CA ASP A 172 17.60 3.60 11.20
C ASP A 172 18.07 2.31 10.51
N GLU A 173 19.35 2.25 10.17
CA GLU A 173 19.95 1.10 9.47
C GLU A 173 19.85 -0.21 10.25
N GLN A 174 19.95 -0.15 11.59
CA GLN A 174 19.93 -1.37 12.42
C GLN A 174 18.55 -2.01 12.42
N LYS A 175 17.51 -1.19 12.37
CA LYS A 175 16.12 -1.66 12.31
C LYS A 175 15.58 -1.72 10.90
N GLU A 176 16.32 -1.18 9.91
CA GLU A 176 15.85 -0.96 8.53
C GLU A 176 14.50 -0.22 8.49
N ILE A 177 14.34 0.80 9.35
CA ILE A 177 13.13 1.62 9.42
C ILE A 177 13.48 3.03 8.98
N ASN A 178 12.69 3.57 8.04
CA ASN A 178 12.75 4.97 7.67
C ASN A 178 11.64 5.73 8.40
N HIS A 179 12.04 6.67 9.26
CA HIS A 179 11.14 7.58 9.97
C HIS A 179 10.88 8.79 9.10
N ILE A 180 9.66 9.01 8.67
CA ILE A 180 9.27 10.02 7.70
C ILE A 180 8.42 11.08 8.39
N HIS A 181 8.75 12.35 8.17
CA HIS A 181 8.00 13.48 8.67
C HIS A 181 7.63 14.41 7.52
N TRP A 182 6.34 14.57 7.29
CA TRP A 182 5.77 15.50 6.30
C TRP A 182 5.29 16.78 6.95
N PHE A 183 5.59 17.90 6.28
CA PHE A 183 5.19 19.25 6.65
C PHE A 183 4.34 19.84 5.54
N PHE A 184 3.12 20.25 5.88
CA PHE A 184 2.18 20.88 4.95
C PHE A 184 2.29 22.39 5.10
N GLU A 185 2.92 23.02 4.12
CA GLU A 185 3.16 24.45 4.06
C GLU A 185 2.14 25.12 3.14
N ASN A 186 1.43 26.13 3.64
CA ASN A 186 0.48 26.89 2.85
C ASN A 186 1.17 27.96 1.99
N GLU A 187 0.43 28.67 1.12
CA GLU A 187 0.93 29.74 0.25
C GLU A 187 1.56 30.94 0.98
N ARG A 188 1.35 31.06 2.30
CA ARG A 188 1.97 32.07 3.14
C ARG A 188 3.24 31.58 3.83
N ASN A 189 3.79 30.46 3.40
CA ASN A 189 4.96 29.77 3.98
C ASN A 189 4.80 29.42 5.47
N ASN A 190 3.57 29.15 5.92
CA ASN A 190 3.33 28.65 7.27
C ASN A 190 3.11 27.15 7.25
N ILE A 191 3.75 26.42 8.16
CA ILE A 191 3.47 25.01 8.38
C ILE A 191 2.16 24.89 9.16
N ILE A 192 1.13 24.36 8.52
CA ILE A 192 -0.21 24.24 9.08
C ILE A 192 -0.40 22.86 9.69
N TYR A 193 0.07 21.82 9.00
CA TYR A 193 -0.07 20.44 9.42
C TYR A 193 1.25 19.70 9.37
N GLU A 194 1.38 18.70 10.23
CA GLU A 194 2.52 17.79 10.28
C GLU A 194 2.01 16.37 10.42
N TYR A 195 2.69 15.45 9.74
CA TYR A 195 2.36 14.04 9.75
C TYR A 195 3.62 13.19 9.82
N GLU A 196 3.66 12.24 10.75
CA GLU A 196 4.78 11.33 10.95
C GLU A 196 4.32 9.89 10.72
N PHE A 197 5.15 9.11 10.04
CA PHE A 197 4.94 7.68 9.83
C PHE A 197 6.25 6.94 9.60
N ASP A 198 6.22 5.65 9.88
CA ASP A 198 7.35 4.77 9.72
C ASP A 198 7.10 3.79 8.58
N MET A 199 8.17 3.46 7.85
CA MET A 199 8.16 2.42 6.83
C MET A 199 9.37 1.50 7.02
N ARG A 200 9.12 0.20 6.98
CA ARG A 200 10.20 -0.81 6.92
C ARG A 200 10.80 -0.81 5.51
N MET A 201 12.10 -0.70 5.42
CA MET A 201 12.84 -0.85 4.17
C MET A 201 13.10 -2.34 3.94
N ILE A 202 12.41 -2.92 2.98
CA ILE A 202 12.47 -4.37 2.70
C ILE A 202 13.18 -4.57 1.37
N TYR A 203 14.38 -5.16 1.44
CA TYR A 203 15.15 -5.53 0.26
C TYR A 203 14.61 -6.83 -0.37
N PRO A 204 14.85 -7.04 -1.68
CA PRO A 204 14.30 -8.18 -2.41
C PRO A 204 14.58 -9.56 -1.76
N ASP A 205 15.81 -9.80 -1.33
CA ASP A 205 16.17 -11.07 -0.68
C ASP A 205 15.41 -11.32 0.62
N THR A 206 15.17 -10.24 1.40
CA THR A 206 14.39 -10.30 2.63
C THR A 206 12.93 -10.63 2.32
N MET A 207 12.35 -9.98 1.31
CA MET A 207 10.94 -10.23 0.95
C MET A 207 10.76 -11.64 0.38
N ASP A 208 11.66 -12.08 -0.50
CA ASP A 208 11.66 -13.45 -1.06
C ASP A 208 11.68 -14.48 0.08
N ARG A 209 12.61 -14.34 1.03
CA ARG A 209 12.71 -15.22 2.21
C ARG A 209 11.44 -15.21 3.05
N VAL A 210 10.90 -14.05 3.38
CA VAL A 210 9.71 -13.93 4.23
C VAL A 210 8.47 -14.54 3.56
N LEU A 211 8.31 -14.39 2.25
CA LEU A 211 7.23 -15.03 1.49
C LEU A 211 7.36 -16.55 1.50
N ILE A 212 8.56 -17.08 1.18
CA ILE A 212 8.83 -18.53 1.14
C ILE A 212 8.63 -19.16 2.52
N GLU A 213 9.18 -18.57 3.58
CA GLU A 213 9.02 -19.05 4.96
C GLU A 213 7.57 -18.99 5.44
N SER A 214 6.75 -18.10 4.89
CA SER A 214 5.31 -18.01 5.16
C SER A 214 4.49 -19.02 4.34
N GLY A 215 5.16 -19.80 3.46
CA GLY A 215 4.56 -20.87 2.66
C GLY A 215 3.89 -20.38 1.40
N PHE A 216 4.40 -19.30 0.81
CA PHE A 216 4.06 -18.86 -0.54
C PHE A 216 5.07 -19.38 -1.56
N ILE A 217 4.59 -19.57 -2.78
CA ILE A 217 5.40 -19.84 -3.96
C ILE A 217 5.41 -18.55 -4.77
N ILE A 218 6.58 -18.01 -5.05
CA ILE A 218 6.74 -16.84 -5.93
C ILE A 218 6.67 -17.34 -7.36
N ASN A 219 5.54 -17.12 -8.04
CA ASN A 219 5.33 -17.55 -9.42
C ASN A 219 6.00 -16.61 -10.39
N GLU A 220 5.88 -15.29 -10.13
CA GLU A 220 6.48 -14.24 -10.93
C GLU A 220 6.95 -13.10 -10.04
N LYS A 221 8.01 -12.41 -10.49
CA LYS A 221 8.50 -11.16 -9.89
C LYS A 221 8.70 -10.15 -11.01
N LYS A 222 8.06 -8.99 -10.89
CA LYS A 222 8.13 -7.91 -11.90
C LYS A 222 8.82 -6.69 -11.31
N GLY A 223 9.48 -5.92 -12.20
CA GLY A 223 10.20 -4.71 -11.83
C GLY A 223 9.37 -3.44 -11.95
N ASP A 224 8.24 -3.49 -12.66
CA ASP A 224 7.33 -2.37 -12.88
C ASP A 224 5.89 -2.82 -13.14
N TYR A 225 4.96 -1.85 -13.20
CA TYR A 225 3.54 -2.11 -13.50
C TYR A 225 3.24 -2.41 -14.97
N ASN A 226 4.22 -2.25 -15.89
CA ASN A 226 4.08 -2.64 -17.29
C ASN A 226 4.34 -4.13 -17.50
N GLY A 227 4.85 -4.82 -16.46
CA GLY A 227 5.07 -6.25 -16.46
C GLY A 227 6.48 -6.67 -16.88
N GLU A 228 7.43 -5.73 -16.90
CA GLU A 228 8.85 -6.04 -17.12
C GLU A 228 9.36 -6.98 -16.01
N LEU A 229 10.26 -7.88 -16.39
CA LEU A 229 10.85 -8.79 -15.41
C LEU A 229 11.71 -8.01 -14.41
N PHE A 230 11.68 -8.48 -13.17
CA PHE A 230 12.52 -7.94 -12.13
C PHE A 230 14.01 -8.16 -12.44
N ASP A 231 14.79 -7.08 -12.36
CA ASP A 231 16.26 -7.08 -12.52
C ASP A 231 16.92 -6.09 -11.56
N GLU A 232 18.23 -5.90 -11.71
CA GLU A 232 19.04 -4.99 -10.87
C GLU A 232 18.71 -3.50 -11.04
N ASN A 233 18.05 -3.11 -12.14
CA ASN A 233 17.65 -1.74 -12.44
C ASN A 233 16.19 -1.45 -12.06
N SER A 234 15.48 -2.45 -11.57
CA SER A 234 14.09 -2.32 -11.18
C SER A 234 13.92 -1.37 -10.00
N SER A 235 12.91 -0.50 -10.03
CA SER A 235 12.54 0.39 -8.92
C SER A 235 11.47 -0.19 -8.00
N LEU A 236 10.77 -1.22 -8.47
CA LEU A 236 9.71 -1.93 -7.75
C LEU A 236 10.03 -3.42 -7.65
N GLN A 237 9.46 -4.05 -6.66
CA GLN A 237 9.40 -5.50 -6.51
C GLN A 237 7.92 -5.89 -6.40
N LEU A 238 7.38 -6.38 -7.51
CA LEU A 238 5.99 -6.80 -7.62
C LEU A 238 5.95 -8.32 -7.62
N TYR A 239 5.30 -8.87 -6.60
CA TYR A 239 5.23 -10.31 -6.39
C TYR A 239 3.88 -10.86 -6.78
N ILE A 240 3.88 -11.92 -7.57
CA ILE A 240 2.72 -12.73 -7.88
C ILE A 240 2.95 -14.11 -7.28
N CYS A 241 2.17 -14.42 -6.25
CA CYS A 241 2.37 -15.60 -5.44
C CYS A 241 1.15 -16.50 -5.43
N SER A 242 1.40 -17.81 -5.24
CA SER A 242 0.39 -18.80 -4.89
C SER A 242 0.78 -19.54 -3.61
N THR A 243 -0.06 -20.45 -3.14
CA THR A 243 0.28 -21.33 -2.02
C THR A 243 0.45 -22.76 -2.52
N SER A 244 1.31 -23.55 -1.84
CA SER A 244 1.39 -25.00 -2.09
C SER A 244 0.03 -25.65 -1.81
N LYS A 245 -0.36 -26.54 -2.73
CA LYS A 245 -1.59 -27.35 -2.65
C LYS A 245 -1.59 -28.28 -1.49
#